data_86404c21397abdcef8ee90e50ecc82ba
#
_entry.id   86404c21397abdcef8ee90e50ecc82ba
#
_cell.length_a   1.000
_cell.length_b   1.000
_cell.length_c   1.000
_cell.angle_alpha   90.00
_cell.angle_beta   90.00
_cell.angle_gamma   90.00
#
_symmetry.space_group_name_H-M   'P 1'
#
loop_
_entity.id
_entity.type
_entity.pdbx_description
1 polymer ?
#
loop_
_entity_poly.entity_id
_entity_poly.type
_entity_poly.pdbx_seq_one_letter_code
_entity_poly.pdbx_strand_id
1 'polypeptide(L)'
;MPENADWQEYFGYDRIVHLTIDNCPRYESRIVESTDRYSIITTSWGQTMRVFNELDSTPEVLDSYYCTPARWEEAKERMWQDLDTRVPWELLAQNYDKWRADGEFLRLGFWFGFD
;
A
#
# COMPACT_ATOMS: atom_id res chain seq x y z
N MET A 1 0.14 20.89 -21.48
CA MET A 1 1.35 20.30 -20.88
C MET A 1 1.97 19.35 -21.91
N PRO A 2 3.30 19.39 -22.17
CA PRO A 2 3.96 18.44 -23.07
C PRO A 2 3.78 16.99 -22.58
N GLU A 3 3.61 16.03 -23.50
CA GLU A 3 3.30 14.62 -23.17
C GLU A 3 4.30 13.92 -22.24
N ASN A 4 5.54 14.42 -22.13
CA ASN A 4 6.61 13.82 -21.28
C ASN A 4 7.16 14.79 -20.23
N ALA A 5 6.44 15.86 -19.90
CA ALA A 5 6.89 16.81 -18.87
C ALA A 5 6.63 16.25 -17.46
N ASP A 6 7.63 16.39 -16.60
CA ASP A 6 7.41 16.22 -15.16
C ASP A 6 6.43 17.33 -14.71
N TRP A 7 5.26 16.94 -14.29
CA TRP A 7 4.19 17.86 -13.91
C TRP A 7 4.57 18.69 -12.67
N GLN A 8 5.39 18.17 -11.77
CA GLN A 8 5.84 18.89 -10.58
C GLN A 8 6.76 20.04 -10.97
N GLU A 9 7.72 19.77 -11.85
CA GLU A 9 8.62 20.78 -12.38
C GLU A 9 7.86 21.81 -13.24
N TYR A 10 6.93 21.35 -14.09
CA TYR A 10 6.14 22.19 -14.97
C TYR A 10 5.27 23.21 -14.21
N PHE A 11 4.65 22.78 -13.10
CA PHE A 11 3.81 23.66 -12.26
C PHE A 11 4.55 24.31 -11.10
N GLY A 12 5.85 24.03 -10.93
CA GLY A 12 6.65 24.58 -9.85
C GLY A 12 6.27 24.06 -8.46
N TYR A 13 5.75 22.84 -8.37
CA TYR A 13 5.45 22.21 -7.08
C TYR A 13 6.72 21.66 -6.41
N ASP A 14 6.69 21.60 -5.09
CA ASP A 14 7.74 20.93 -4.33
C ASP A 14 7.81 19.45 -4.72
N ARG A 15 9.02 18.94 -4.85
CA ARG A 15 9.23 17.50 -5.06
C ARG A 15 9.00 16.77 -3.76
N ILE A 16 8.19 15.72 -3.83
CA ILE A 16 7.78 14.93 -2.66
C ILE A 16 8.37 13.53 -2.79
N VAL A 17 9.16 13.13 -1.81
CA VAL A 17 9.55 11.73 -1.60
C VAL A 17 8.52 11.09 -0.68
N HIS A 18 7.73 10.20 -1.21
CA HIS A 18 6.72 9.47 -0.45
C HIS A 18 7.27 8.14 0.04
N LEU A 19 7.35 8.00 1.35
CA LEU A 19 7.77 6.78 2.03
C LEU A 19 6.56 6.09 2.64
N THR A 20 6.38 4.82 2.33
CA THR A 20 5.24 4.04 2.83
C THR A 20 5.70 3.09 3.93
N ILE A 21 4.96 3.09 5.03
CA ILE A 21 5.11 2.08 6.09
C ILE A 21 4.13 0.95 5.81
N ASP A 22 4.59 -0.28 5.93
CA ASP A 22 3.74 -1.46 5.90
C ASP A 22 3.06 -1.64 7.27
N ASN A 23 1.79 -1.28 7.36
CA ASN A 23 0.97 -1.46 8.56
C ASN A 23 -0.09 -2.55 8.42
N CYS A 24 -0.01 -3.38 7.38
CA CYS A 24 -0.96 -4.48 7.18
C CYS A 24 -0.64 -5.70 8.08
N PRO A 25 -1.62 -6.58 8.36
CA PRO A 25 -1.40 -7.78 9.16
C PRO A 25 -0.63 -8.89 8.43
N ARG A 26 -0.21 -8.67 7.19
CA ARG A 26 0.59 -9.61 6.39
C ARG A 26 -0.02 -11.00 6.26
N TYR A 27 -1.32 -11.06 5.95
CA TYR A 27 -1.94 -12.31 5.54
C TYR A 27 -1.42 -12.74 4.16
N GLU A 28 -1.55 -14.01 3.86
CA GLU A 28 -1.12 -14.55 2.57
C GLU A 28 -1.98 -13.99 1.44
N SER A 29 -1.30 -13.39 0.46
CA SER A 29 -1.93 -12.92 -0.78
C SER A 29 -1.83 -14.00 -1.84
N ARG A 30 -2.98 -14.42 -2.41
CA ARG A 30 -3.01 -15.44 -3.45
C ARG A 30 -4.20 -15.25 -4.40
N ILE A 31 -4.08 -15.82 -5.59
CA ILE A 31 -5.19 -15.95 -6.51
C ILE A 31 -5.96 -17.21 -6.13
N VAL A 32 -7.23 -17.05 -5.75
CA VAL A 32 -8.14 -18.15 -5.38
C VAL A 32 -8.81 -18.75 -6.61
N GLU A 33 -9.23 -17.88 -7.52
CA GLU A 33 -9.90 -18.23 -8.77
C GLU A 33 -9.49 -17.22 -9.85
N SER A 34 -9.36 -17.69 -11.09
CA SER A 34 -9.12 -16.81 -12.23
C SER A 34 -9.93 -17.28 -13.43
N THR A 35 -10.63 -16.36 -14.04
CA THR A 35 -11.41 -16.52 -15.26
C THR A 35 -10.93 -15.52 -16.31
N ASP A 36 -11.48 -15.57 -17.52
CA ASP A 36 -11.23 -14.56 -18.55
C ASP A 36 -11.79 -13.17 -18.21
N ARG A 37 -12.78 -13.09 -17.32
CA ARG A 37 -13.47 -11.83 -16.95
C ARG A 37 -13.02 -11.24 -15.62
N TYR A 38 -12.70 -12.07 -14.64
CA TYR A 38 -12.32 -11.64 -13.30
C TYR A 38 -11.36 -12.61 -12.62
N SER A 39 -10.70 -12.12 -11.60
CA SER A 39 -9.94 -12.93 -10.64
C SER A 39 -10.44 -12.70 -9.23
N ILE A 40 -10.49 -13.76 -8.42
CA ILE A 40 -10.73 -13.68 -6.97
C ILE A 40 -9.38 -13.81 -6.29
N ILE A 41 -9.03 -12.82 -5.50
CA ILE A 41 -7.76 -12.74 -4.80
C ILE A 41 -7.96 -12.55 -3.29
N THR A 42 -7.04 -13.09 -2.50
CA THR A 42 -6.88 -12.68 -1.10
C THR A 42 -5.76 -11.66 -1.00
N THR A 43 -5.89 -10.71 -0.08
CA THR A 43 -4.94 -9.62 0.12
C THR A 43 -4.19 -9.77 1.45
N SER A 44 -3.06 -9.07 1.58
CA SER A 44 -2.31 -9.00 2.84
C SER A 44 -3.09 -8.37 4.00
N TRP A 45 -4.18 -7.68 3.69
CA TRP A 45 -5.14 -7.16 4.67
C TRP A 45 -6.16 -8.19 5.16
N GLY A 46 -6.17 -9.41 4.60
CA GLY A 46 -7.12 -10.45 4.95
C GLY A 46 -8.50 -10.29 4.28
N GLN A 47 -8.57 -9.53 3.22
CA GLN A 47 -9.77 -9.39 2.42
C GLN A 47 -9.75 -10.36 1.24
N THR A 48 -10.91 -10.87 0.87
CA THR A 48 -11.13 -11.59 -0.39
C THR A 48 -11.87 -10.66 -1.34
N MET A 49 -11.27 -10.43 -2.50
CA MET A 49 -11.77 -9.46 -3.47
C MET A 49 -11.95 -10.07 -4.85
N ARG A 50 -12.97 -9.58 -5.58
CA ARG A 50 -13.12 -9.82 -7.01
C ARG A 50 -12.58 -8.60 -7.77
N VAL A 51 -11.63 -8.86 -8.66
CA VAL A 51 -11.00 -7.85 -9.54
C VAL A 51 -11.36 -8.19 -10.98
N PHE A 52 -11.93 -7.25 -11.72
CA PHE A 52 -12.26 -7.45 -13.13
C PHE A 52 -11.04 -7.18 -14.01
N ASN A 53 -10.75 -8.10 -14.96
CA ASN A 53 -9.51 -8.09 -15.73
C ASN A 53 -9.42 -6.93 -16.73
N GLU A 54 -10.55 -6.49 -17.27
CA GLU A 54 -10.59 -5.48 -18.35
C GLU A 54 -11.23 -4.15 -17.90
N LEU A 55 -11.64 -4.05 -16.64
CA LEU A 55 -12.30 -2.85 -16.12
C LEU A 55 -11.42 -2.19 -15.06
N ASP A 56 -11.10 -0.94 -15.27
CA ASP A 56 -10.52 -0.07 -14.24
C ASP A 56 -11.61 0.35 -13.25
N SER A 57 -12.05 -0.62 -12.46
CA SER A 57 -13.11 -0.45 -11.46
C SER A 57 -12.60 -0.78 -10.07
N THR A 58 -13.26 -0.22 -9.07
CA THR A 58 -12.97 -0.57 -7.68
C THR A 58 -13.23 -2.06 -7.45
N PRO A 59 -12.29 -2.80 -6.86
CA PRO A 59 -12.49 -4.21 -6.52
C PRO A 59 -13.71 -4.41 -5.62
N GLU A 60 -14.44 -5.49 -5.86
CA GLU A 60 -15.57 -5.88 -5.01
C GLU A 60 -15.05 -6.71 -3.82
N VAL A 61 -15.29 -6.25 -2.61
CA VAL A 61 -14.96 -7.01 -1.39
C VAL A 61 -16.02 -8.09 -1.19
N LEU A 62 -15.60 -9.35 -1.24
CA LEU A 62 -16.48 -10.52 -1.05
C LEU A 62 -16.50 -10.98 0.40
N ASP A 63 -15.36 -10.91 1.09
CA ASP A 63 -15.22 -11.35 2.48
C ASP A 63 -14.05 -10.62 3.17
N SER A 64 -14.10 -10.58 4.49
CA SER A 64 -13.02 -10.06 5.34
C SER A 64 -12.73 -11.05 6.47
N TYR A 65 -11.46 -11.45 6.60
CA TYR A 65 -11.05 -12.43 7.62
C TYR A 65 -11.33 -11.96 9.05
N TYR A 66 -11.15 -10.69 9.34
CA TYR A 66 -11.30 -10.12 10.70
C TYR A 66 -12.71 -9.58 11.00
N CYS A 67 -13.73 -10.27 10.52
CA CYS A 67 -15.15 -9.93 10.79
C CYS A 67 -15.63 -10.29 12.21
N THR A 68 -14.80 -10.91 13.04
CA THR A 68 -15.09 -11.22 14.46
C THR A 68 -14.09 -10.55 15.40
N PRO A 69 -14.47 -10.24 16.66
CA PRO A 69 -13.56 -9.65 17.64
C PRO A 69 -12.26 -10.45 17.84
N ALA A 70 -12.35 -11.78 17.89
CA ALA A 70 -11.18 -12.63 18.08
C ALA A 70 -10.19 -12.54 16.92
N ARG A 71 -10.69 -12.53 15.67
CA ARG A 71 -9.84 -12.38 14.47
C ARG A 71 -9.28 -10.97 14.35
N TRP A 72 -10.01 -9.98 14.82
CA TRP A 72 -9.49 -8.61 14.88
C TRP A 72 -8.33 -8.48 15.88
N GLU A 73 -8.44 -9.11 17.07
CA GLU A 73 -7.31 -9.15 18.02
C GLU A 73 -6.08 -9.83 17.39
N GLU A 74 -6.26 -10.96 16.71
CA GLU A 74 -5.18 -11.63 15.97
C GLU A 74 -4.56 -10.70 14.92
N ALA A 75 -5.37 -9.99 14.13
CA ALA A 75 -4.87 -9.05 13.12
C ALA A 75 -4.02 -7.94 13.75
N LYS A 76 -4.46 -7.39 14.88
CA LYS A 76 -3.68 -6.38 15.62
C LYS A 76 -2.33 -6.93 16.10
N GLU A 77 -2.31 -8.13 16.65
CA GLU A 77 -1.05 -8.77 17.07
C GLU A 77 -0.09 -8.94 15.89
N ARG A 78 -0.59 -9.35 14.73
CA ARG A 78 0.22 -9.48 13.51
C ARG A 78 0.77 -8.14 13.03
N MET A 79 0.02 -7.04 13.14
CA MET A 79 0.48 -5.69 12.80
C MET A 79 1.64 -5.21 13.67
N TRP A 80 1.76 -5.70 14.90
CA TRP A 80 2.85 -5.38 15.83
C TRP A 80 4.10 -6.26 15.68
N GLN A 81 4.03 -7.30 14.85
CA GLN A 81 5.18 -8.18 14.59
C GLN A 81 6.13 -7.56 13.56
N ASP A 82 7.40 -7.91 13.64
CA ASP A 82 8.45 -7.59 12.66
C ASP A 82 8.54 -6.09 12.33
N LEU A 83 8.45 -5.23 13.34
CA LEU A 83 8.41 -3.77 13.19
C LEU A 83 9.59 -3.22 12.38
N ASP A 84 10.77 -3.82 12.54
CA ASP A 84 11.99 -3.40 11.84
C ASP A 84 11.88 -3.57 10.31
N THR A 85 11.06 -4.51 9.83
CA THR A 85 10.87 -4.75 8.40
C THR A 85 9.72 -3.93 7.79
N ARG A 86 8.99 -3.19 8.62
CA ARG A 86 7.80 -2.42 8.18
C ARG A 86 8.13 -1.02 7.71
N VAL A 87 9.29 -0.51 8.11
CA VAL A 87 9.81 0.79 7.70
C VAL A 87 11.00 0.57 6.76
N PRO A 88 11.12 1.29 5.65
CA PRO A 88 12.23 1.14 4.71
C PRO A 88 13.52 1.83 5.22
N TRP A 89 14.04 1.36 6.36
CA TRP A 89 15.20 1.94 7.04
C TRP A 89 16.44 2.05 6.17
N GLU A 90 16.71 1.01 5.38
CA GLU A 90 17.90 0.99 4.50
C GLU A 90 17.78 2.05 3.40
N LEU A 91 16.64 2.15 2.77
CA LEU A 91 16.36 3.17 1.77
C LEU A 91 16.49 4.58 2.35
N LEU A 92 15.99 4.80 3.56
CA LEU A 92 16.11 6.05 4.29
C LEU A 92 17.57 6.38 4.59
N ALA A 93 18.34 5.43 5.13
CA ALA A 93 19.73 5.64 5.48
C ALA A 93 20.60 5.98 4.26
N GLN A 94 20.33 5.36 3.11
CA GLN A 94 21.08 5.59 1.87
C GLN A 94 20.77 6.93 1.20
N ASN A 95 19.57 7.48 1.36
CA ASN A 95 19.09 8.60 0.55
C ASN A 95 18.72 9.85 1.36
N TYR A 96 18.61 9.79 2.67
CA TYR A 96 18.11 10.89 3.50
C TYR A 96 18.90 12.20 3.28
N ASP A 97 20.21 12.14 3.36
CA ASP A 97 21.06 13.33 3.22
C ASP A 97 20.96 13.95 1.83
N LYS A 98 20.87 13.09 0.80
CA LYS A 98 20.70 13.54 -0.59
C LYS A 98 19.34 14.23 -0.77
N TRP A 99 18.27 13.64 -0.31
CA TRP A 99 16.92 14.23 -0.42
C TRP A 99 16.84 15.57 0.33
N ARG A 100 17.48 15.68 1.49
CA ARG A 100 17.54 16.93 2.25
C ARG A 100 18.36 18.01 1.52
N ALA A 101 19.48 17.63 0.93
CA ALA A 101 20.33 18.56 0.15
C ALA A 101 19.62 19.04 -1.13
N ASP A 102 18.85 18.18 -1.77
CA ASP A 102 18.09 18.50 -2.98
C ASP A 102 16.81 19.32 -2.68
N GLY A 103 16.49 19.58 -1.41
CA GLY A 103 15.29 20.32 -1.01
C GLY A 103 13.99 19.54 -1.16
N GLU A 104 14.06 18.21 -1.20
CA GLU A 104 12.90 17.33 -1.31
C GLU A 104 12.04 17.40 -0.04
N PHE A 105 10.72 17.38 -0.20
CA PHE A 105 9.78 17.23 0.91
C PHE A 105 9.60 15.75 1.22
N LEU A 106 9.98 15.33 2.43
CA LEU A 106 9.85 13.93 2.86
C LEU A 106 8.49 13.72 3.50
N ARG A 107 7.70 12.83 2.94
CA ARG A 107 6.39 12.43 3.46
C ARG A 107 6.41 10.97 3.85
N LEU A 108 6.09 10.69 5.11
CA LEU A 108 5.85 9.34 5.60
C LEU A 108 4.34 9.08 5.62
N GLY A 109 3.92 7.97 5.04
CA GLY A 109 2.53 7.60 4.96
C GLY A 109 2.28 6.13 5.26
N PHE A 110 1.10 5.83 5.74
CA PHE A 110 0.57 4.49 5.92
C PHE A 110 -0.92 4.49 5.58
N TRP A 111 -1.43 3.34 5.27
CA TRP A 111 -2.86 3.20 5.02
C TRP A 111 -3.65 3.39 6.31
N PHE A 112 -4.62 4.28 6.26
CA PHE A 112 -5.49 4.58 7.40
C PHE A 112 -6.87 5.00 6.88
N GLY A 113 -7.91 4.31 7.33
CA GLY A 113 -9.29 4.64 6.94
C GLY A 113 -10.28 3.56 7.34
N PHE A 114 -11.53 3.84 7.05
CA PHE A 114 -12.63 2.88 7.07
C PHE A 114 -13.03 2.62 5.62
N ASP A 115 -13.09 1.35 5.26
CA ASP A 115 -13.60 0.88 3.98
C ASP A 115 -14.96 0.19 4.20
#